data_1e0589ce925ffaf7f51820f51a9cbd29
#
_entry.id   1e0589ce925ffaf7f51820f51a9cbd29
#
_cell.length_a   1.000
_cell.length_b   1.000
_cell.length_c   1.000
_cell.angle_alpha   90.00
_cell.angle_beta   90.00
_cell.angle_gamma   90.00
#
_symmetry.space_group_name_H-M   'P 1'
#
loop_
_entity.id
_entity.type
_entity.pdbx_description
1 polymer ?
#
loop_
_entity_poly.entity_id
_entity_poly.type
_entity_poly.pdbx_seq_one_letter_code
_entity_poly.pdbx_strand_id
1 'polypeptide(L)'
;RSCLVGSEMCIRDSTKSVKGLFEETKQAFGRLDLLFNNAGTNAPGVSLEDLSFEQWTNVVNVNLTGVFLCTQEAFRLMKTQTPMGGRIINNGSISAHVPRPGSAPYTATKHAVTGLTRSTSLDGRKYNIACGQIDIGNALTEMAARMTKGVPQADGSIQVEPVMDVSNVGKTVAHMASLPMEANVQFVTVMATNMPFIGRG
;
A
#
# COMPACT_ATOMS: atom_id res chain seq x y z
N ARG A 1 7.10 -15.36 -14.77
CA ARG A 1 6.24 -14.77 -13.73
C ARG A 1 6.11 -13.28 -14.02
N SER A 2 4.90 -12.81 -14.29
CA SER A 2 4.63 -11.40 -14.56
C SER A 2 4.29 -10.66 -13.28
N CYS A 3 5.01 -9.55 -13.06
CA CYS A 3 4.80 -8.66 -11.92
C CYS A 3 4.36 -7.30 -12.46
N LEU A 4 3.29 -6.76 -11.91
CA LEU A 4 2.79 -5.43 -12.22
C LEU A 4 3.11 -4.50 -11.07
N VAL A 5 4.01 -3.55 -11.32
CA VAL A 5 4.32 -2.44 -10.41
C VAL A 5 3.74 -1.18 -11.03
N GLY A 6 2.60 -0.74 -10.54
CA GLY A 6 2.00 0.51 -11.00
C GLY A 6 2.73 1.71 -10.41
N SER A 7 3.41 2.49 -11.23
CA SER A 7 4.18 3.66 -10.82
C SER A 7 3.53 5.00 -11.18
N GLU A 8 2.45 5.01 -11.96
CA GLU A 8 1.81 6.25 -12.39
C GLU A 8 0.51 6.52 -11.62
N MET A 9 0.49 7.61 -10.84
CA MET A 9 -0.68 8.04 -10.07
C MET A 9 -1.91 8.31 -10.96
N CYS A 10 -1.70 8.81 -12.18
CA CYS A 10 -2.77 9.14 -13.13
C CYS A 10 -3.54 7.92 -13.67
N ILE A 11 -3.04 6.70 -13.50
CA ILE A 11 -3.72 5.48 -13.96
C ILE A 11 -4.75 4.99 -12.94
N ARG A 12 -4.59 5.32 -11.66
CA ARG A 12 -5.36 4.70 -10.57
C ARG A 12 -6.67 5.39 -10.21
N ASP A 13 -6.89 6.60 -10.68
CA ASP A 13 -8.10 7.39 -10.39
C ASP A 13 -9.25 7.15 -11.38
N SER A 14 -9.00 6.36 -12.43
CA SER A 14 -9.98 6.06 -13.47
C SER A 14 -10.17 4.56 -13.66
N THR A 15 -11.41 4.10 -13.55
CA THR A 15 -11.78 2.70 -13.84
C THR A 15 -11.39 2.27 -15.27
N LYS A 16 -11.42 3.20 -16.22
CA LYS A 16 -11.05 2.93 -17.62
C LYS A 16 -9.55 2.68 -17.75
N SER A 17 -8.72 3.53 -17.12
CA SER A 17 -7.26 3.40 -17.18
C SER A 17 -6.78 2.13 -16.48
N VAL A 18 -7.35 1.79 -15.31
CA VAL A 18 -7.04 0.54 -14.61
C VAL A 18 -7.41 -0.68 -15.47
N LYS A 19 -8.60 -0.71 -16.08
CA LYS A 19 -8.99 -1.81 -16.97
C LYS A 19 -8.03 -1.94 -18.14
N GLY A 20 -7.68 -0.83 -18.82
CA GLY A 20 -6.71 -0.84 -19.91
C GLY A 20 -5.37 -1.45 -19.51
N LEU A 21 -4.83 -1.07 -18.35
CA LEU A 21 -3.59 -1.63 -17.82
C LEU A 21 -3.64 -3.16 -17.66
N PHE A 22 -4.74 -3.69 -17.12
CA PHE A 22 -4.89 -5.13 -16.92
C PHE A 22 -5.16 -5.89 -18.23
N GLU A 23 -5.85 -5.27 -19.19
CA GLU A 23 -6.02 -5.81 -20.54
C GLU A 23 -4.68 -5.91 -21.27
N GLU A 24 -3.86 -4.85 -21.24
CA GLU A 24 -2.51 -4.86 -21.81
C GLU A 24 -1.61 -5.90 -21.12
N THR A 25 -1.69 -6.03 -19.79
CA THR A 25 -0.96 -7.06 -19.04
C THR A 25 -1.35 -8.46 -19.48
N LYS A 26 -2.66 -8.70 -19.66
CA LYS A 26 -3.16 -9.99 -20.15
C LYS A 26 -2.69 -10.27 -21.58
N GLN A 27 -2.71 -9.27 -22.45
CA GLN A 27 -2.24 -9.40 -23.84
C GLN A 27 -0.75 -9.70 -23.92
N ALA A 28 0.06 -8.99 -23.11
CA ALA A 28 1.51 -9.12 -23.13
C ALA A 28 2.03 -10.43 -22.47
N PHE A 29 1.41 -10.85 -21.37
CA PHE A 29 1.93 -11.93 -20.50
C PHE A 29 0.97 -13.12 -20.35
N GLY A 30 -0.27 -13.01 -20.78
CA GLY A 30 -1.29 -14.06 -20.65
C GLY A 30 -1.85 -14.23 -19.23
N ARG A 31 -1.14 -13.74 -18.20
CA ARG A 31 -1.46 -13.95 -16.80
C ARG A 31 -0.88 -12.87 -15.89
N LEU A 32 -1.36 -12.84 -14.65
CA LEU A 32 -0.83 -12.01 -13.56
C LEU A 32 -0.53 -12.88 -12.33
N ASP A 33 0.73 -13.03 -11.96
CA ASP A 33 1.16 -13.81 -10.79
C ASP A 33 1.22 -12.97 -9.51
N LEU A 34 1.59 -11.69 -9.65
CA LEU A 34 1.75 -10.76 -8.52
C LEU A 34 1.22 -9.38 -8.86
N LEU A 35 0.37 -8.85 -7.98
CA LEU A 35 0.03 -7.44 -7.92
C LEU A 35 0.64 -6.83 -6.67
N PHE A 36 1.46 -5.79 -6.79
CA PHE A 36 1.90 -4.95 -5.68
C PHE A 36 1.24 -3.57 -5.75
N ASN A 37 0.27 -3.33 -4.88
CA ASN A 37 -0.41 -2.05 -4.74
C ASN A 37 0.48 -1.08 -3.95
N ASN A 38 1.40 -0.40 -4.64
CA ASN A 38 2.42 0.45 -4.02
C ASN A 38 2.12 1.95 -4.07
N ALA A 39 1.43 2.46 -5.10
CA ALA A 39 1.21 3.89 -5.24
C ALA A 39 0.46 4.46 -4.03
N GLY A 40 0.90 5.61 -3.57
CA GLY A 40 0.33 6.32 -2.45
C GLY A 40 0.76 7.77 -2.43
N THR A 41 -0.09 8.62 -1.86
CA THR A 41 0.16 10.04 -1.65
C THR A 41 -0.26 10.46 -0.26
N ASN A 42 0.09 11.69 0.12
CA ASN A 42 -0.31 12.30 1.39
C ASN A 42 -0.88 13.69 1.12
N ALA A 43 -1.67 14.20 2.05
CA ALA A 43 -2.07 15.61 2.08
C ALA A 43 -1.00 16.47 2.75
N PRO A 44 -0.99 17.80 2.53
CA PRO A 44 -0.23 18.72 3.34
C PRO A 44 -0.58 18.55 4.83
N GLY A 45 0.41 18.73 5.71
CA GLY A 45 0.19 18.72 7.16
C GLY A 45 -0.46 20.03 7.62
N VAL A 46 -1.78 20.08 7.59
CA VAL A 46 -2.62 21.19 8.05
C VAL A 46 -3.49 20.75 9.21
N SER A 47 -4.08 21.70 9.94
CA SER A 47 -5.09 21.40 10.96
C SER A 47 -6.27 20.66 10.34
N LEU A 48 -6.97 19.82 11.13
CA LEU A 48 -8.05 18.98 10.60
C LEU A 48 -9.19 19.84 9.99
N GLU A 49 -9.51 20.94 10.62
CA GLU A 49 -10.53 21.90 10.18
C GLU A 49 -10.17 22.67 8.90
N ASP A 50 -8.87 22.80 8.60
CA ASP A 50 -8.35 23.49 7.42
C ASP A 50 -8.10 22.53 6.23
N LEU A 51 -8.25 21.23 6.45
CA LEU A 51 -8.06 20.23 5.39
C LEU A 51 -9.19 20.35 4.36
N SER A 52 -8.86 20.71 3.12
CA SER A 52 -9.88 20.82 2.08
C SER A 52 -10.44 19.47 1.66
N PHE A 53 -11.71 19.46 1.22
CA PHE A 53 -12.34 18.24 0.69
C PHE A 53 -11.59 17.68 -0.54
N GLU A 54 -10.99 18.55 -1.34
CA GLU A 54 -10.18 18.15 -2.50
C GLU A 54 -8.92 17.39 -2.04
N GLN A 55 -8.20 17.91 -1.03
CA GLN A 55 -7.02 17.24 -0.46
C GLN A 55 -7.38 15.87 0.14
N TRP A 56 -8.50 15.81 0.87
CA TRP A 56 -9.04 14.55 1.37
C TRP A 56 -9.33 13.56 0.24
N THR A 57 -10.10 13.99 -0.76
CA THR A 57 -10.55 13.14 -1.87
C THR A 57 -9.38 12.64 -2.70
N ASN A 58 -8.37 13.48 -2.95
CA ASN A 58 -7.16 13.07 -3.67
C ASN A 58 -6.45 11.91 -2.95
N VAL A 59 -6.27 12.00 -1.63
CA VAL A 59 -5.63 10.91 -0.85
C VAL A 59 -6.49 9.65 -0.88
N VAL A 60 -7.81 9.76 -0.72
CA VAL A 60 -8.74 8.61 -0.78
C VAL A 60 -8.69 7.95 -2.16
N ASN A 61 -8.72 8.72 -3.22
CA ASN A 61 -8.70 8.20 -4.59
C ASN A 61 -7.42 7.41 -4.88
N VAL A 62 -6.26 7.95 -4.52
CA VAL A 62 -4.98 7.27 -4.77
C VAL A 62 -4.78 6.08 -3.83
N ASN A 63 -4.93 6.28 -2.51
CA ASN A 63 -4.50 5.29 -1.51
C ASN A 63 -5.52 4.18 -1.26
N LEU A 64 -6.81 4.40 -1.56
CA LEU A 64 -7.86 3.45 -1.28
C LEU A 64 -8.63 3.04 -2.54
N THR A 65 -9.23 3.98 -3.26
CA THR A 65 -10.02 3.67 -4.47
C THR A 65 -9.15 2.99 -5.52
N GLY A 66 -7.93 3.49 -5.76
CA GLY A 66 -6.98 2.88 -6.69
C GLY A 66 -6.56 1.46 -6.28
N VAL A 67 -6.33 1.23 -4.99
CA VAL A 67 -6.03 -0.13 -4.47
C VAL A 67 -7.21 -1.07 -4.70
N PHE A 68 -8.43 -0.62 -4.44
CA PHE A 68 -9.65 -1.40 -4.68
C PHE A 68 -9.81 -1.74 -6.17
N LEU A 69 -9.68 -0.76 -7.06
CA LEU A 69 -9.84 -0.97 -8.51
C LEU A 69 -8.80 -1.96 -9.06
N CYS A 70 -7.53 -1.80 -8.69
CA CYS A 70 -6.48 -2.73 -9.11
C CYS A 70 -6.71 -4.13 -8.55
N THR A 71 -7.14 -4.26 -7.29
CA THR A 71 -7.51 -5.53 -6.67
C THR A 71 -8.67 -6.19 -7.40
N GLN A 72 -9.70 -5.42 -7.79
CA GLN A 72 -10.86 -5.93 -8.52
C GLN A 72 -10.46 -6.52 -9.88
N GLU A 73 -9.63 -5.82 -10.65
CA GLU A 73 -9.17 -6.31 -11.96
C GLU A 73 -8.21 -7.51 -11.80
N ALA A 74 -7.32 -7.49 -10.79
CA ALA A 74 -6.48 -8.64 -10.49
C ALA A 74 -7.32 -9.89 -10.18
N PHE A 75 -8.39 -9.75 -9.39
CA PHE A 75 -9.31 -10.85 -9.14
C PHE A 75 -9.95 -11.41 -10.40
N ARG A 76 -10.41 -10.53 -11.32
CA ARG A 76 -11.00 -10.96 -12.59
C ARG A 76 -10.02 -11.81 -13.40
N LEU A 77 -8.76 -11.42 -13.45
CA LEU A 77 -7.73 -12.11 -14.20
C LEU A 77 -7.28 -13.39 -13.48
N MET A 78 -6.90 -13.30 -12.20
CA MET A 78 -6.33 -14.40 -11.42
C MET A 78 -7.30 -15.58 -11.24
N LYS A 79 -8.61 -15.33 -11.15
CA LYS A 79 -9.59 -16.43 -11.00
C LYS A 79 -9.88 -17.17 -12.30
N THR A 80 -9.51 -16.63 -13.45
CA THR A 80 -9.81 -17.24 -14.79
C THR A 80 -8.57 -17.71 -15.52
N GLN A 81 -7.38 -17.38 -15.05
CA GLN A 81 -6.10 -17.81 -15.65
C GLN A 81 -5.76 -19.28 -15.31
N THR A 82 -4.83 -19.87 -16.07
CA THR A 82 -4.33 -21.23 -15.84
C THR A 82 -2.81 -21.22 -15.60
N PRO A 83 -2.29 -21.75 -14.48
CA PRO A 83 -3.05 -22.18 -13.31
C PRO A 83 -3.77 -21.01 -12.64
N MET A 84 -4.93 -21.30 -12.02
CA MET A 84 -5.74 -20.32 -11.30
C MET A 84 -5.00 -19.82 -10.06
N GLY A 85 -5.19 -18.52 -9.74
CA GLY A 85 -4.66 -17.91 -8.52
C GLY A 85 -3.53 -16.91 -8.79
N GLY A 86 -3.02 -16.35 -7.72
CA GLY A 86 -1.97 -15.33 -7.72
C GLY A 86 -1.85 -14.65 -6.36
N ARG A 87 -0.96 -13.69 -6.25
CA ARG A 87 -0.68 -12.99 -4.99
C ARG A 87 -0.92 -11.49 -5.13
N ILE A 88 -1.56 -10.91 -4.14
CA ILE A 88 -1.76 -9.46 -4.00
C ILE A 88 -1.03 -9.01 -2.74
N ILE A 89 -0.19 -8.00 -2.85
CA ILE A 89 0.50 -7.35 -1.73
C ILE A 89 0.07 -5.89 -1.70
N ASN A 90 -0.46 -5.45 -0.57
CA ASN A 90 -0.86 -4.06 -0.37
C ASN A 90 0.22 -3.31 0.43
N ASN A 91 0.61 -2.13 -0.05
CA ASN A 91 1.46 -1.22 0.69
C ASN A 91 0.62 -0.52 1.77
N GLY A 92 0.72 -1.03 2.99
CA GLY A 92 0.19 -0.42 4.19
C GLY A 92 1.07 0.70 4.73
N SER A 93 1.04 0.85 6.04
CA SER A 93 1.91 1.78 6.79
C SER A 93 1.75 1.49 8.28
N ILE A 94 2.74 1.84 9.08
CA ILE A 94 2.56 1.94 10.54
C ILE A 94 1.42 2.90 10.92
N SER A 95 1.07 3.85 10.03
CA SER A 95 -0.11 4.72 10.18
C SER A 95 -1.45 3.97 10.07
N ALA A 96 -1.45 2.68 9.70
CA ALA A 96 -2.61 1.80 9.85
C ALA A 96 -2.85 1.35 11.31
N HIS A 97 -1.95 1.70 12.21
CA HIS A 97 -1.99 1.34 13.64
C HIS A 97 -1.94 2.58 14.53
N VAL A 98 -0.99 3.47 14.27
CA VAL A 98 -0.75 4.68 15.08
C VAL A 98 -0.68 5.91 14.18
N PRO A 99 -1.55 6.92 14.38
CA PRO A 99 -1.57 8.13 13.58
C PRO A 99 -0.36 9.03 13.86
N ARG A 100 -0.12 9.98 12.96
CA ARG A 100 0.75 11.12 13.17
C ARG A 100 -0.07 12.41 13.19
N PRO A 101 0.38 13.49 13.84
CA PRO A 101 -0.26 14.80 13.73
C PRO A 101 -0.42 15.23 12.26
N GLY A 102 -1.56 15.83 11.92
CA GLY A 102 -1.84 16.33 10.58
C GLY A 102 -1.91 15.27 9.47
N SER A 103 -2.24 14.01 9.80
CA SER A 103 -2.24 12.90 8.84
C SER A 103 -3.60 12.23 8.64
N ALA A 104 -4.69 12.91 8.95
CA ALA A 104 -6.03 12.30 8.96
C ALA A 104 -6.38 11.51 7.69
N PRO A 105 -6.27 12.05 6.45
CA PRO A 105 -6.66 11.30 5.25
C PRO A 105 -5.73 10.11 5.00
N TYR A 106 -4.43 10.27 5.23
CA TYR A 106 -3.48 9.17 5.09
C TYR A 106 -3.75 8.06 6.10
N THR A 107 -3.90 8.41 7.37
CA THR A 107 -4.22 7.46 8.45
C THR A 107 -5.52 6.72 8.16
N ALA A 108 -6.59 7.43 7.80
CA ALA A 108 -7.88 6.83 7.47
C ALA A 108 -7.76 5.83 6.31
N THR A 109 -7.07 6.21 5.23
CA THR A 109 -6.90 5.34 4.06
C THR A 109 -6.04 4.11 4.38
N LYS A 110 -5.00 4.22 5.20
CA LYS A 110 -4.16 3.08 5.57
C LYS A 110 -4.88 2.09 6.51
N HIS A 111 -5.75 2.57 7.41
CA HIS A 111 -6.66 1.69 8.16
C HIS A 111 -7.66 0.99 7.23
N ALA A 112 -8.23 1.70 6.26
CA ALA A 112 -9.16 1.13 5.30
C ALA A 112 -8.50 0.06 4.41
N VAL A 113 -7.25 0.27 3.99
CA VAL A 113 -6.46 -0.75 3.24
C VAL A 113 -6.28 -2.01 4.07
N THR A 114 -6.09 -1.92 5.40
CA THR A 114 -6.03 -3.09 6.28
C THR A 114 -7.34 -3.90 6.25
N GLY A 115 -8.48 -3.21 6.29
CA GLY A 115 -9.79 -3.85 6.12
C GLY A 115 -9.96 -4.52 4.76
N LEU A 116 -9.57 -3.80 3.69
CA LEU A 116 -9.61 -4.33 2.32
C LEU A 116 -8.70 -5.56 2.17
N THR A 117 -7.49 -5.55 2.74
CA THR A 117 -6.57 -6.69 2.71
C THR A 117 -7.19 -7.94 3.34
N ARG A 118 -7.84 -7.79 4.50
CA ARG A 118 -8.51 -8.90 5.19
C ARG A 118 -9.66 -9.47 4.37
N SER A 119 -10.52 -8.60 3.82
CA SER A 119 -11.64 -9.00 2.97
C SER A 119 -11.15 -9.69 1.69
N THR A 120 -10.16 -9.12 1.01
CA THR A 120 -9.53 -9.69 -0.19
C THR A 120 -8.94 -11.07 0.09
N SER A 121 -8.26 -11.24 1.22
CA SER A 121 -7.69 -12.53 1.64
C SER A 121 -8.78 -13.60 1.87
N LEU A 122 -9.91 -13.21 2.47
CA LEU A 122 -11.03 -14.12 2.70
C LEU A 122 -11.69 -14.54 1.37
N ASP A 123 -12.02 -13.57 0.53
CA ASP A 123 -12.75 -13.79 -0.73
C ASP A 123 -11.89 -14.52 -1.77
N GLY A 124 -10.56 -14.38 -1.67
CA GLY A 124 -9.59 -14.98 -2.59
C GLY A 124 -9.38 -16.48 -2.40
N ARG A 125 -9.69 -17.04 -1.21
CA ARG A 125 -9.36 -18.44 -0.84
C ARG A 125 -9.81 -19.46 -1.86
N LYS A 126 -11.06 -19.39 -2.29
CA LYS A 126 -11.64 -20.34 -3.27
C LYS A 126 -11.05 -20.26 -4.67
N TYR A 127 -10.28 -19.20 -4.94
CA TYR A 127 -9.63 -18.96 -6.23
C TYR A 127 -8.10 -19.08 -6.16
N ASN A 128 -7.57 -19.57 -5.04
CA ASN A 128 -6.13 -19.64 -4.80
C ASN A 128 -5.44 -18.25 -4.95
N ILE A 129 -6.13 -17.18 -4.49
CA ILE A 129 -5.60 -15.82 -4.47
C ILE A 129 -5.19 -15.48 -3.04
N ALA A 130 -3.89 -15.30 -2.82
CA ALA A 130 -3.35 -14.86 -1.55
C ALA A 130 -3.31 -13.32 -1.50
N CYS A 131 -3.69 -12.74 -0.36
CA CYS A 131 -3.54 -11.29 -0.15
C CYS A 131 -2.85 -11.03 1.18
N GLY A 132 -1.83 -10.17 1.15
CA GLY A 132 -1.10 -9.73 2.33
C GLY A 132 -0.80 -8.23 2.28
N GLN A 133 -0.30 -7.71 3.41
CA GLN A 133 0.02 -6.30 3.58
C GLN A 133 1.40 -6.14 4.20
N ILE A 134 2.17 -5.19 3.67
CA ILE A 134 3.41 -4.72 4.27
C ILE A 134 3.19 -3.34 4.89
N ASP A 135 3.36 -3.22 6.21
CA ASP A 135 3.28 -1.95 6.92
C ASP A 135 4.67 -1.35 7.06
N ILE A 136 4.88 -0.22 6.39
CA ILE A 136 6.19 0.41 6.26
C ILE A 136 6.29 1.60 7.21
N GLY A 137 7.42 1.67 7.94
CA GLY A 137 7.77 2.79 8.81
C GLY A 137 9.11 3.41 8.43
N ASN A 138 9.09 4.71 8.08
CA ASN A 138 10.27 5.56 7.82
C ASN A 138 11.30 4.98 6.84
N ALA A 139 10.87 4.37 5.73
CA ALA A 139 11.78 4.06 4.63
C ALA A 139 12.18 5.35 3.89
N LEU A 140 13.47 5.56 3.64
CA LEU A 140 13.99 6.75 3.00
C LEU A 140 13.58 6.80 1.51
N THR A 141 12.57 7.58 1.24
CA THR A 141 12.04 7.91 -0.09
C THR A 141 11.87 9.41 -0.18
N GLU A 142 11.57 9.96 -1.35
CA GLU A 142 11.23 11.38 -1.50
C GLU A 142 10.12 11.80 -0.54
N MET A 143 9.06 10.99 -0.41
CA MET A 143 7.95 11.26 0.51
C MET A 143 8.40 11.29 1.98
N ALA A 144 9.36 10.44 2.35
CA ALA A 144 9.86 10.31 3.72
C ALA A 144 11.07 11.22 4.01
N ALA A 145 11.63 11.92 3.04
CA ALA A 145 12.81 12.78 3.23
C ALA A 145 12.60 13.86 4.30
N ARG A 146 11.35 14.31 4.53
CA ARG A 146 11.00 15.23 5.61
C ARG A 146 11.33 14.69 7.01
N MET A 147 11.36 13.37 7.21
CA MET A 147 11.66 12.74 8.50
C MET A 147 13.07 13.08 8.97
N THR A 148 14.01 13.25 8.06
CA THR A 148 15.41 13.63 8.36
C THR A 148 15.58 15.12 8.67
N LYS A 149 14.54 15.94 8.43
CA LYS A 149 14.56 17.38 8.70
C LYS A 149 13.76 17.77 9.94
N GLY A 150 12.95 16.86 10.44
CA GLY A 150 12.05 17.05 11.58
C GLY A 150 10.58 16.99 11.19
N VAL A 151 9.81 16.30 12.02
CA VAL A 151 8.37 16.11 11.85
C VAL A 151 7.65 16.35 13.18
N PRO A 152 6.38 16.83 13.15
CA PRO A 152 5.59 17.05 14.35
C PRO A 152 5.41 15.76 15.17
N GLN A 153 5.56 15.90 16.47
CA GLN A 153 5.31 14.87 17.48
C GLN A 153 3.98 15.12 18.19
N ALA A 154 3.50 14.15 18.96
CA ALA A 154 2.25 14.24 19.72
C ALA A 154 2.24 15.36 20.77
N ASP A 155 3.39 15.73 21.32
CA ASP A 155 3.57 16.81 22.28
C ASP A 155 3.72 18.21 21.64
N GLY A 156 3.62 18.28 20.30
CA GLY A 156 3.79 19.51 19.52
C GLY A 156 5.24 19.86 19.19
N SER A 157 6.23 19.11 19.69
CA SER A 157 7.64 19.31 19.31
C SER A 157 7.90 18.87 17.87
N ILE A 158 9.02 19.34 17.30
CA ILE A 158 9.53 18.89 16.02
C ILE A 158 10.77 18.07 16.24
N GLN A 159 10.75 16.81 15.83
CA GLN A 159 11.86 15.87 16.02
C GLN A 159 12.30 15.24 14.70
N VAL A 160 13.61 15.06 14.54
CA VAL A 160 14.18 14.22 13.49
C VAL A 160 13.91 12.77 13.84
N GLU A 161 13.41 12.01 12.88
CA GLU A 161 13.17 10.59 13.08
C GLU A 161 14.12 9.73 12.26
N PRO A 162 14.62 8.63 12.84
CA PRO A 162 15.42 7.64 12.11
C PRO A 162 14.69 7.09 10.89
N VAL A 163 15.45 6.84 9.83
CA VAL A 163 14.99 6.24 8.59
C VAL A 163 15.79 4.98 8.29
N MET A 164 15.24 4.08 7.48
CA MET A 164 15.92 2.90 6.94
C MET A 164 16.08 3.00 5.43
N ASP A 165 17.04 2.26 4.88
CA ASP A 165 17.20 2.12 3.44
C ASP A 165 15.98 1.43 2.82
N VAL A 166 15.45 2.01 1.73
CA VAL A 166 14.26 1.52 1.02
C VAL A 166 14.45 0.10 0.45
N SER A 167 15.69 -0.34 0.21
CA SER A 167 15.98 -1.70 -0.25
C SER A 167 15.49 -2.79 0.71
N ASN A 168 15.37 -2.47 2.01
CA ASN A 168 14.80 -3.41 2.99
C ASN A 168 13.33 -3.68 2.75
N VAL A 169 12.59 -2.67 2.28
CA VAL A 169 11.19 -2.85 1.83
C VAL A 169 11.14 -3.75 0.60
N GLY A 170 12.00 -3.49 -0.41
CA GLY A 170 12.06 -4.31 -1.62
C GLY A 170 12.38 -5.78 -1.33
N LYS A 171 13.35 -6.05 -0.44
CA LYS A 171 13.69 -7.41 0.00
C LYS A 171 12.52 -8.11 0.68
N THR A 172 11.77 -7.39 1.52
CA THR A 172 10.60 -7.95 2.21
C THR A 172 9.48 -8.27 1.22
N VAL A 173 9.18 -7.37 0.27
CA VAL A 173 8.19 -7.63 -0.78
C VAL A 173 8.61 -8.82 -1.64
N ALA A 174 9.88 -8.93 -2.01
CA ALA A 174 10.41 -10.07 -2.76
C ALA A 174 10.26 -11.38 -1.98
N HIS A 175 10.53 -11.36 -0.67
CA HIS A 175 10.29 -12.52 0.19
C HIS A 175 8.81 -12.91 0.21
N MET A 176 7.90 -11.96 0.45
CA MET A 176 6.45 -12.22 0.42
C MET A 176 6.01 -12.82 -0.93
N ALA A 177 6.57 -12.31 -2.03
CA ALA A 177 6.25 -12.76 -3.38
C ALA A 177 6.80 -14.15 -3.72
N SER A 178 7.91 -14.57 -3.10
CA SER A 178 8.60 -15.83 -3.38
C SER A 178 7.98 -17.04 -2.68
N LEU A 179 7.14 -16.84 -1.68
CA LEU A 179 6.50 -17.93 -0.96
C LEU A 179 5.60 -18.78 -1.87
N PRO A 180 5.50 -20.09 -1.66
CA PRO A 180 4.55 -20.93 -2.36
C PRO A 180 3.11 -20.49 -2.04
N MET A 181 2.17 -20.85 -2.90
CA MET A 181 0.77 -20.37 -2.78
C MET A 181 0.03 -20.91 -1.55
N GLU A 182 0.52 -21.97 -0.94
CA GLU A 182 -0.01 -22.52 0.32
C GLU A 182 0.37 -21.68 1.56
N ALA A 183 1.37 -20.78 1.41
CA ALA A 183 1.83 -19.89 2.48
C ALA A 183 1.61 -18.42 2.12
N ASN A 184 1.15 -17.63 3.08
CA ASN A 184 0.94 -16.20 2.90
C ASN A 184 1.43 -15.41 4.11
N VAL A 185 2.26 -14.41 3.87
CA VAL A 185 2.52 -13.37 4.88
C VAL A 185 1.32 -12.43 4.89
N GLN A 186 0.42 -12.64 5.85
CA GLN A 186 -0.82 -11.88 5.95
C GLN A 186 -0.57 -10.42 6.31
N PHE A 187 0.28 -10.17 7.31
CA PHE A 187 0.76 -8.85 7.72
C PHE A 187 2.22 -8.91 8.12
N VAL A 188 2.99 -7.92 7.72
CA VAL A 188 4.37 -7.74 8.15
C VAL A 188 4.66 -6.26 8.34
N THR A 189 5.34 -5.90 9.42
CA THR A 189 5.82 -4.54 9.67
C THR A 189 7.32 -4.48 9.45
N VAL A 190 7.76 -3.54 8.60
CA VAL A 190 9.17 -3.24 8.34
C VAL A 190 9.41 -1.77 8.58
N MET A 191 10.24 -1.45 9.55
CA MET A 191 10.43 -0.08 9.99
C MET A 191 11.87 0.19 10.41
N ALA A 192 12.27 1.48 10.44
CA ALA A 192 13.55 1.86 11.01
C ALA A 192 13.57 1.48 12.51
N THR A 193 14.61 0.76 12.94
CA THR A 193 14.68 0.17 14.31
C THR A 193 14.46 1.20 15.40
N ASN A 194 15.03 2.39 15.25
CA ASN A 194 15.01 3.43 16.28
C ASN A 194 13.93 4.49 16.07
N MET A 195 13.02 4.29 15.10
CA MET A 195 11.91 5.24 14.92
C MET A 195 10.87 5.11 16.05
N PRO A 196 10.21 6.22 16.45
CA PRO A 196 9.17 6.16 17.48
C PRO A 196 7.89 5.50 16.90
N PHE A 197 7.63 4.27 17.31
CA PHE A 197 6.41 3.53 16.98
C PHE A 197 5.90 2.80 18.24
N ILE A 198 6.64 1.81 18.76
CA ILE A 198 6.38 1.21 20.07
C ILE A 198 6.84 2.22 21.12
N GLY A 199 6.01 2.46 22.15
CA GLY A 199 6.28 3.46 23.18
C GLY A 199 5.94 4.91 22.77
N ARG A 200 5.37 5.12 21.60
CA ARG A 200 4.72 6.39 21.24
C ARG A 200 3.38 6.42 21.99
N GLY A 201 3.36 7.07 23.11
CA GLY A 201 2.19 7.25 23.96
C GLY A 201 1.74 8.68 23.99
#